data_65cba64f75d85146e56628d6e572409d
#
_entry.id   65cba64f75d85146e56628d6e572409d
#
_cell.length_a   1.000
_cell.length_b   1.000
_cell.length_c   1.000
_cell.angle_alpha   90.00
_cell.angle_beta   90.00
_cell.angle_gamma   90.00
#
_symmetry.space_group_name_H-M   'P 1'
#
loop_
_entity.id
_entity.type
_entity.pdbx_description
1 polymer ?
#
loop_
_entity_poly.entity_id
_entity_poly.type
_entity_poly.pdbx_seq_one_letter_code
_entity_poly.pdbx_strand_id
1 'polypeptide(L)'
;MKIYLIVFFAFIVALFACNNESVSHADHETAATKEIYTCPMPEDSVFSDKPGTCPKCGMDLVKKETGNEKVGDIEMESLLKPTNEFVISSIPVTTVEKRREQIEIEALGNISYDTRQVGSVSARVAGRIEKLYVRYRYQKINKGQRILDIYSPELLTAQQNLLFLLKNDVDNTVFIEAAKERLLLLGMSNEQLKQVIKTNQPSLTIALYSNYSGHIHETTNGAGMNPVPGTMRNMSLLTEELTMKEGMYLQKGQSVFSVYNPDRTWAVLNFFGDNQSLVKKGNAVRIVPETAPDKDFRASIDFIEPFFRKESKTMTARVYFN
;
A
#
# COMPACT_ATOMS: atom_id res chain seq x y z
N MET A 1 25.09 25.19 -34.82
CA MET A 1 24.56 24.57 -33.58
C MET A 1 25.62 24.27 -32.51
N LYS A 2 26.90 24.02 -32.85
CA LYS A 2 27.98 23.79 -31.86
C LYS A 2 28.53 25.08 -31.19
N ILE A 3 28.42 26.23 -31.82
CA ILE A 3 28.96 27.53 -31.31
C ILE A 3 28.04 28.10 -30.22
N TYR A 4 26.73 27.91 -30.30
CA TYR A 4 25.77 28.36 -29.26
C TYR A 4 25.88 27.59 -27.94
N LEU A 5 26.33 26.35 -28.01
CA LEU A 5 26.50 25.50 -26.81
C LEU A 5 27.72 25.93 -26.00
N ILE A 6 28.79 26.38 -26.66
CA ILE A 6 30.05 26.88 -26.03
C ILE A 6 29.83 28.22 -25.35
N VAL A 7 29.05 29.11 -25.97
CA VAL A 7 28.73 30.42 -25.40
C VAL A 7 27.80 30.29 -24.19
N PHE A 8 26.87 29.33 -24.20
CA PHE A 8 25.97 29.08 -23.09
C PHE A 8 26.72 28.47 -21.90
N PHE A 9 27.71 27.62 -22.14
CA PHE A 9 28.52 27.02 -21.07
C PHE A 9 29.50 28.05 -20.45
N ALA A 10 30.03 28.98 -21.23
CA ALA A 10 30.87 30.06 -20.72
C ALA A 10 30.09 31.07 -19.86
N PHE A 11 28.78 31.26 -20.12
CA PHE A 11 27.95 32.17 -19.34
C PHE A 11 27.53 31.56 -17.97
N ILE A 12 27.45 30.24 -17.88
CA ILE A 12 27.14 29.52 -16.59
C ILE A 12 28.36 29.53 -15.65
N VAL A 13 29.58 29.48 -16.18
CA VAL A 13 30.81 29.51 -15.36
C VAL A 13 31.09 30.93 -14.81
N ALA A 14 30.63 31.99 -15.47
CA ALA A 14 30.81 33.37 -15.01
C ALA A 14 29.88 33.77 -13.83
N LEU A 15 28.85 33.00 -13.53
CA LEU A 15 27.91 33.26 -12.43
C LEU A 15 28.31 32.65 -11.08
N PHE A 16 29.39 31.85 -11.04
CA PHE A 16 29.86 31.22 -9.80
C PHE A 16 31.15 31.85 -9.20
N ALA A 17 31.62 32.98 -9.72
CA ALA A 17 32.86 33.61 -9.29
C ALA A 17 32.63 34.99 -8.64
N CYS A 18 31.75 35.05 -7.62
CA CYS A 18 31.74 36.18 -6.67
C CYS A 18 30.94 35.79 -5.45
N ASN A 19 31.61 35.37 -4.41
CA ASN A 19 31.43 35.78 -3.02
C ASN A 19 32.33 34.94 -2.12
N ASN A 20 33.53 35.45 -1.94
CA ASN A 20 34.38 35.04 -0.85
C ASN A 20 34.71 36.33 -0.07
N GLU A 21 33.77 36.79 0.75
CA GLU A 21 34.08 37.76 1.79
C GLU A 21 34.56 36.96 3.02
N SER A 22 35.87 37.05 3.22
CA SER A 22 36.55 36.65 4.43
C SER A 22 36.11 37.55 5.59
N VAL A 23 35.25 37.08 6.42
CA VAL A 23 34.98 37.68 7.72
C VAL A 23 36.19 37.39 8.60
N SER A 24 36.97 38.44 8.86
CA SER A 24 38.04 38.45 9.85
C SER A 24 37.44 38.15 11.22
N HIS A 25 37.84 37.05 11.81
CA HIS A 25 37.61 36.77 13.22
C HIS A 25 38.40 37.77 14.04
N ALA A 26 37.69 38.69 14.69
CA ALA A 26 38.23 39.44 15.77
C ALA A 26 38.50 38.46 16.92
N ASP A 27 39.73 38.45 17.37
CA ASP A 27 40.18 37.73 18.56
C ASP A 27 39.32 38.14 19.78
N HIS A 28 38.38 37.30 20.18
CA HIS A 28 37.82 37.35 21.49
C HIS A 28 38.83 36.71 22.44
N GLU A 29 39.57 37.54 23.16
CA GLU A 29 40.26 37.12 24.38
C GLU A 29 39.27 36.36 25.26
N THR A 30 39.46 35.07 25.33
CA THR A 30 38.77 34.19 26.29
C THR A 30 39.26 34.61 27.69
N ALA A 31 38.46 35.42 28.38
CA ALA A 31 38.62 35.59 29.79
C ALA A 31 38.52 34.20 30.41
N ALA A 32 39.66 33.72 30.93
CA ALA A 32 39.74 32.44 31.61
C ALA A 32 38.79 32.48 32.81
N THR A 33 37.68 31.83 32.70
CA THR A 33 36.74 31.64 33.79
C THR A 33 37.44 30.79 34.83
N LYS A 34 37.83 31.45 35.92
CA LYS A 34 38.51 30.82 37.04
C LYS A 34 37.57 29.79 37.66
N GLU A 35 37.85 28.53 37.46
CA GLU A 35 37.02 27.44 38.02
C GLU A 35 37.23 27.43 39.55
N ILE A 36 36.12 27.49 40.27
CA ILE A 36 36.14 27.48 41.74
C ILE A 36 35.54 26.15 42.20
N TYR A 37 36.29 25.46 43.06
CA TYR A 37 35.88 24.19 43.67
C TYR A 37 35.48 24.45 45.13
N THR A 38 34.42 23.80 45.60
CA THR A 38 33.89 23.96 46.97
C THR A 38 33.67 22.59 47.64
N CYS A 39 33.72 22.57 48.94
CA CYS A 39 33.39 21.38 49.71
C CYS A 39 31.87 21.13 49.68
N PRO A 40 31.41 19.89 49.45
CA PRO A 40 29.99 19.57 49.45
C PRO A 40 29.30 19.62 50.80
N MET A 41 30.04 19.77 51.90
CA MET A 41 29.50 19.92 53.24
C MET A 41 29.07 21.37 53.52
N PRO A 42 27.85 21.64 53.97
CA PRO A 42 27.32 23.00 54.11
C PRO A 42 27.98 23.83 55.25
N GLU A 43 28.64 23.17 56.17
CA GLU A 43 29.28 23.83 57.32
C GLU A 43 30.70 24.29 57.03
N ASP A 44 31.34 23.80 55.97
CA ASP A 44 32.75 24.10 55.67
C ASP A 44 32.83 24.92 54.35
N SER A 45 32.92 26.24 54.52
CA SER A 45 33.09 27.16 53.34
C SER A 45 34.57 27.16 52.90
N VAL A 46 35.06 26.02 52.41
CA VAL A 46 36.38 25.91 51.79
C VAL A 46 36.26 26.06 50.29
N PHE A 47 36.95 27.05 49.71
CA PHE A 47 37.01 27.28 48.24
C PHE A 47 38.46 27.08 47.81
N SER A 48 38.65 26.47 46.64
CA SER A 48 39.96 26.26 46.05
C SER A 48 39.88 26.55 44.53
N ASP A 49 40.96 27.05 43.98
CA ASP A 49 41.13 27.28 42.53
C ASP A 49 41.59 26.02 41.79
N LYS A 50 41.78 24.89 42.51
CA LYS A 50 42.24 23.63 41.94
C LYS A 50 41.43 22.45 42.49
N PRO A 51 41.21 21.40 41.69
CA PRO A 51 40.61 20.19 42.19
C PRO A 51 41.52 19.52 43.22
N GLY A 52 40.93 18.95 44.26
CA GLY A 52 41.68 18.29 45.35
C GLY A 52 40.76 17.90 46.51
N THR A 53 41.37 17.45 47.61
CA THR A 53 40.62 17.04 48.79
C THR A 53 40.51 18.20 49.82
N CYS A 54 39.35 18.31 50.44
CA CYS A 54 39.09 19.33 51.44
C CYS A 54 39.99 19.11 52.68
N PRO A 55 40.80 20.13 53.12
CA PRO A 55 41.70 19.97 54.20
C PRO A 55 41.03 19.83 55.63
N LYS A 56 39.73 20.07 55.70
CA LYS A 56 38.96 19.93 56.94
C LYS A 56 38.25 18.59 57.07
N CYS A 57 37.65 18.08 56.01
CA CYS A 57 36.82 16.86 56.07
C CYS A 57 37.36 15.71 55.22
N GLY A 58 38.40 15.92 54.39
CA GLY A 58 39.02 14.91 53.60
C GLY A 58 38.21 14.44 52.33
N MET A 59 37.07 15.08 52.06
CA MET A 59 36.27 14.78 50.86
C MET A 59 36.75 15.55 49.63
N ASP A 60 36.52 15.02 48.45
CA ASP A 60 36.89 15.68 47.20
C ASP A 60 36.05 16.95 46.96
N LEU A 61 36.73 18.03 46.55
CA LEU A 61 36.10 19.31 46.26
C LEU A 61 35.35 19.20 44.92
N VAL A 62 34.09 19.63 44.90
CA VAL A 62 33.19 19.61 43.74
C VAL A 62 33.23 20.97 43.04
N LYS A 63 33.27 20.99 41.72
CA LYS A 63 33.21 22.21 40.91
C LYS A 63 31.91 22.97 41.21
N LYS A 64 32.05 24.20 41.66
CA LYS A 64 30.90 25.10 41.83
C LYS A 64 30.45 25.58 40.44
N GLU A 65 29.31 25.13 39.96
CA GLU A 65 28.68 25.72 38.82
C GLU A 65 28.18 27.12 39.19
N THR A 66 28.98 28.14 38.84
CA THR A 66 28.47 29.50 38.82
C THR A 66 27.49 29.61 37.69
N GLY A 67 26.23 29.36 37.97
CA GLY A 67 25.14 29.70 37.10
C GLY A 67 25.18 31.21 36.82
N ASN A 68 25.83 31.60 35.75
CA ASN A 68 25.69 32.93 35.19
C ASN A 68 24.34 32.96 34.45
N GLU A 69 23.25 32.77 35.19
CA GLU A 69 22.02 33.40 34.77
C GLU A 69 22.29 34.90 34.87
N LYS A 70 22.41 35.54 33.70
CA LYS A 70 22.26 37.00 33.60
C LYS A 70 20.83 37.27 34.08
N VAL A 71 20.69 37.47 35.36
CA VAL A 71 19.55 38.19 35.91
C VAL A 71 19.67 39.58 35.25
N GLY A 72 18.83 39.83 34.25
CA GLY A 72 18.77 41.16 33.65
C GLY A 72 18.63 42.15 34.74
N ASP A 73 19.34 43.29 34.61
CA ASP A 73 19.32 44.39 35.58
C ASP A 73 17.88 44.67 36.01
N ILE A 74 17.51 44.13 37.15
CA ILE A 74 16.23 44.44 37.77
C ILE A 74 16.41 45.82 38.37
N GLU A 75 15.79 46.82 37.70
CA GLU A 75 15.79 48.17 38.25
C GLU A 75 15.27 48.13 39.67
N MET A 76 16.08 48.62 40.61
CA MET A 76 15.78 48.65 42.03
C MET A 76 14.41 49.31 42.31
N GLU A 77 13.99 50.19 41.45
CA GLU A 77 12.71 50.89 41.51
C GLU A 77 11.50 49.97 41.28
N SER A 78 11.69 48.89 40.52
CA SER A 78 10.64 47.88 40.29
C SER A 78 10.38 47.00 41.53
N LEU A 79 11.41 46.86 42.40
CA LEU A 79 11.30 46.11 43.67
C LEU A 79 10.61 46.91 44.78
N LEU A 80 10.49 48.24 44.61
CA LEU A 80 9.85 49.13 45.59
C LEU A 80 8.36 49.37 45.33
N LYS A 81 7.82 48.79 44.22
CA LYS A 81 6.38 48.86 43.95
C LYS A 81 5.58 47.95 44.86
N PRO A 82 4.31 48.27 45.14
CA PRO A 82 3.47 47.43 45.98
C PRO A 82 3.41 46.02 45.44
N THR A 83 3.50 45.02 46.28
CA THR A 83 3.55 43.59 45.95
C THR A 83 2.32 43.08 45.17
N ASN A 84 1.25 43.85 45.13
CA ASN A 84 0.06 43.55 44.34
C ASN A 84 0.16 43.99 42.86
N GLU A 85 1.19 44.78 42.49
CA GLU A 85 1.41 45.18 41.07
C GLU A 85 2.41 44.27 40.36
N PHE A 86 3.29 43.57 41.10
CA PHE A 86 4.30 42.69 40.50
C PHE A 86 4.38 41.37 41.24
N VAL A 87 4.23 40.30 40.49
CA VAL A 87 4.53 38.94 40.95
C VAL A 87 5.86 38.54 40.31
N ILE A 88 6.92 38.48 41.15
CA ILE A 88 8.23 37.95 40.71
C ILE A 88 8.14 36.44 40.86
N SER A 89 8.10 35.72 39.76
CA SER A 89 8.13 34.26 39.74
C SER A 89 9.50 33.78 39.25
N SER A 90 10.09 32.86 39.97
CA SER A 90 11.29 32.14 39.54
C SER A 90 10.97 30.99 38.56
N ILE A 91 9.70 30.80 38.26
CA ILE A 91 9.23 29.77 37.32
C ILE A 91 9.55 30.26 35.90
N PRO A 92 10.30 29.50 35.11
CA PRO A 92 10.59 29.88 33.74
C PRO A 92 9.26 29.92 32.92
N VAL A 93 9.00 31.03 32.26
CA VAL A 93 7.83 31.22 31.44
C VAL A 93 8.22 30.89 30.01
N THR A 94 7.48 29.97 29.40
CA THR A 94 7.63 29.62 27.99
C THR A 94 6.48 30.20 27.20
N THR A 95 6.77 30.80 26.07
CA THR A 95 5.72 31.24 25.11
C THR A 95 5.30 30.07 24.25
N VAL A 96 3.99 29.94 24.06
CA VAL A 96 3.44 28.91 23.14
C VAL A 96 3.59 29.39 21.70
N GLU A 97 4.44 28.72 20.97
CA GLU A 97 4.63 28.97 19.55
C GLU A 97 3.91 27.91 18.71
N LYS A 98 3.19 28.35 17.67
CA LYS A 98 2.61 27.43 16.69
C LYS A 98 3.68 26.97 15.72
N ARG A 99 4.08 25.70 15.79
CA ARG A 99 4.97 25.10 14.81
C ARG A 99 4.27 23.93 14.10
N ARG A 100 4.67 23.70 12.87
CA ARG A 100 4.23 22.49 12.15
C ARG A 100 5.16 21.36 12.55
N GLU A 101 4.59 20.35 13.14
CA GLU A 101 5.30 19.14 13.52
C GLU A 101 4.80 17.98 12.65
N GLN A 102 5.72 17.15 12.19
CA GLN A 102 5.37 15.96 11.44
C GLN A 102 5.05 14.85 12.46
N ILE A 103 3.81 14.38 12.42
CA ILE A 103 3.34 13.29 13.29
C ILE A 103 3.42 12.01 12.47
N GLU A 104 4.14 11.01 12.96
CA GLU A 104 4.19 9.66 12.41
C GLU A 104 3.13 8.80 13.12
N ILE A 105 2.28 8.14 12.32
CA ILE A 105 1.21 7.28 12.82
C ILE A 105 1.51 5.87 12.37
N GLU A 106 1.65 4.96 13.31
CA GLU A 106 1.80 3.54 13.02
C GLU A 106 0.41 2.90 12.85
N ALA A 107 0.24 2.11 11.78
CA ALA A 107 -1.00 1.42 11.51
C ALA A 107 -0.73 -0.01 11.03
N LEU A 108 -1.50 -0.94 11.56
CA LEU A 108 -1.47 -2.32 11.09
C LEU A 108 -2.32 -2.48 9.85
N GLY A 109 -1.87 -3.35 8.95
CA GLY A 109 -2.58 -3.62 7.71
C GLY A 109 -2.27 -4.99 7.14
N ASN A 110 -2.92 -5.30 6.04
CA ASN A 110 -2.67 -6.50 5.27
C ASN A 110 -2.58 -6.18 3.78
N ILE A 111 -1.76 -6.95 3.08
CA ILE A 111 -1.67 -6.87 1.62
C ILE A 111 -2.77 -7.72 1.02
N SER A 112 -3.50 -7.17 0.06
CA SER A 112 -4.59 -7.84 -0.64
C SER A 112 -4.53 -7.55 -2.14
N TYR A 113 -5.18 -8.38 -2.95
CA TYR A 113 -5.27 -8.14 -4.38
C TYR A 113 -6.17 -6.94 -4.70
N ASP A 114 -5.84 -6.22 -5.77
CA ASP A 114 -6.69 -5.15 -6.28
C ASP A 114 -8.00 -5.72 -6.83
N THR A 115 -9.07 -5.52 -6.09
CA THR A 115 -10.41 -6.02 -6.46
C THR A 115 -10.99 -5.38 -7.72
N ARG A 116 -10.43 -4.25 -8.20
CA ARG A 116 -10.85 -3.61 -9.45
C ARG A 116 -10.40 -4.40 -10.69
N GLN A 117 -9.41 -5.28 -10.53
CA GLN A 117 -8.81 -6.05 -11.62
C GLN A 117 -9.06 -7.54 -11.50
N VAL A 118 -10.06 -7.91 -10.72
CA VAL A 118 -10.50 -9.29 -10.63
C VAL A 118 -11.30 -9.64 -11.89
N GLY A 119 -10.77 -10.58 -12.66
CA GLY A 119 -11.47 -11.15 -13.79
C GLY A 119 -12.36 -12.31 -13.37
N SER A 120 -13.53 -12.43 -13.98
CA SER A 120 -14.38 -13.61 -13.82
C SER A 120 -14.44 -14.38 -15.15
N VAL A 121 -14.12 -15.66 -15.08
CA VAL A 121 -14.32 -16.61 -16.20
C VAL A 121 -15.65 -17.32 -15.94
N SER A 122 -16.67 -17.03 -16.76
CA SER A 122 -18.01 -17.60 -16.63
C SER A 122 -18.39 -18.41 -17.86
N ALA A 123 -19.23 -19.42 -17.65
CA ALA A 123 -19.80 -20.23 -18.71
C ALA A 123 -20.86 -19.43 -19.48
N ARG A 124 -20.70 -19.29 -20.80
CA ARG A 124 -21.67 -18.60 -21.67
C ARG A 124 -22.84 -19.49 -22.06
N VAL A 125 -22.66 -20.80 -21.96
CA VAL A 125 -23.65 -21.82 -22.24
C VAL A 125 -23.74 -22.81 -21.11
N ALA A 126 -24.90 -23.46 -20.99
CA ALA A 126 -25.03 -24.62 -20.11
C ALA A 126 -24.42 -25.87 -20.79
N GLY A 127 -23.80 -26.73 -19.99
CA GLY A 127 -23.17 -27.93 -20.50
C GLY A 127 -22.36 -28.70 -19.46
N ARG A 128 -21.81 -29.84 -19.89
CA ARG A 128 -20.97 -30.70 -19.08
C ARG A 128 -19.50 -30.42 -19.36
N ILE A 129 -18.70 -30.35 -18.31
CA ILE A 129 -17.25 -30.27 -18.41
C ILE A 129 -16.72 -31.63 -18.89
N GLU A 130 -16.13 -31.66 -20.07
CA GLU A 130 -15.51 -32.88 -20.63
C GLU A 130 -14.04 -32.96 -20.19
N LYS A 131 -13.34 -31.83 -20.18
CA LYS A 131 -11.95 -31.77 -19.77
C LYS A 131 -11.65 -30.47 -19.06
N LEU A 132 -10.85 -30.57 -17.99
CA LEU A 132 -10.41 -29.43 -17.19
C LEU A 132 -8.87 -29.33 -17.25
N TYR A 133 -8.37 -28.19 -17.73
CA TYR A 133 -6.92 -27.95 -17.89
C TYR A 133 -6.31 -27.26 -16.68
N VAL A 134 -7.14 -26.67 -15.83
CA VAL A 134 -6.76 -26.09 -14.55
C VAL A 134 -6.94 -27.16 -13.47
N ARG A 135 -5.87 -27.46 -12.70
CA ARG A 135 -5.85 -28.63 -11.81
C ARG A 135 -5.81 -28.30 -10.31
N TYR A 136 -5.39 -27.09 -9.96
CA TYR A 136 -5.24 -26.69 -8.56
C TYR A 136 -5.52 -25.21 -8.36
N ARG A 137 -5.87 -24.83 -7.14
CA ARG A 137 -6.06 -23.43 -6.73
C ARG A 137 -4.77 -22.66 -6.85
N TYR A 138 -4.87 -21.38 -7.13
CA TYR A 138 -3.73 -20.47 -7.33
C TYR A 138 -2.85 -20.80 -8.53
N GLN A 139 -3.28 -21.71 -9.39
CA GLN A 139 -2.57 -21.97 -10.65
C GLN A 139 -2.49 -20.68 -11.47
N LYS A 140 -1.30 -20.36 -11.94
CA LYS A 140 -1.09 -19.23 -12.85
C LYS A 140 -1.63 -19.57 -14.24
N ILE A 141 -2.43 -18.66 -14.78
CA ILE A 141 -2.97 -18.75 -16.13
C ILE A 141 -2.66 -17.47 -16.90
N ASN A 142 -2.59 -17.59 -18.22
CA ASN A 142 -2.38 -16.48 -19.13
C ASN A 142 -3.66 -16.17 -19.92
N LYS A 143 -3.78 -14.92 -20.35
CA LYS A 143 -4.85 -14.54 -21.30
C LYS A 143 -4.73 -15.40 -22.56
N GLY A 144 -5.88 -15.94 -23.04
CA GLY A 144 -5.93 -16.87 -24.16
C GLY A 144 -5.59 -18.32 -23.81
N GLN A 145 -5.27 -18.64 -22.56
CA GLN A 145 -5.05 -20.02 -22.13
C GLN A 145 -6.37 -20.79 -22.07
N ARG A 146 -6.36 -22.03 -22.57
CA ARG A 146 -7.50 -22.96 -22.50
C ARG A 146 -7.72 -23.39 -21.05
N ILE A 147 -8.96 -23.22 -20.58
CA ILE A 147 -9.34 -23.50 -19.18
C ILE A 147 -10.07 -24.85 -19.09
N LEU A 148 -11.08 -25.04 -19.91
CA LEU A 148 -11.85 -26.28 -19.95
C LEU A 148 -12.47 -26.49 -21.32
N ASP A 149 -12.92 -27.74 -21.55
CA ASP A 149 -13.77 -28.10 -22.67
C ASP A 149 -15.15 -28.40 -22.15
N ILE A 150 -16.15 -27.81 -22.80
CA ILE A 150 -17.55 -28.00 -22.46
C ILE A 150 -18.30 -28.68 -23.61
N TYR A 151 -19.06 -29.71 -23.29
CA TYR A 151 -20.09 -30.25 -24.18
C TYR A 151 -21.39 -29.51 -23.89
N SER A 152 -21.98 -28.91 -24.93
CA SER A 152 -23.25 -28.19 -24.83
C SER A 152 -24.18 -28.58 -25.97
N PRO A 153 -25.38 -29.12 -25.67
CA PRO A 153 -26.39 -29.40 -26.67
C PRO A 153 -26.83 -28.15 -27.47
N GLU A 154 -26.90 -26.99 -26.78
CA GLU A 154 -27.24 -25.72 -27.42
C GLU A 154 -26.21 -25.32 -28.48
N LEU A 155 -24.91 -25.43 -28.17
CA LEU A 155 -23.84 -25.17 -29.12
C LEU A 155 -23.84 -26.16 -30.30
N LEU A 156 -24.08 -27.42 -30.01
CA LEU A 156 -24.13 -28.46 -31.04
C LEU A 156 -25.26 -28.15 -32.03
N THR A 157 -26.46 -27.86 -31.56
CA THR A 157 -27.61 -27.50 -32.38
C THR A 157 -27.35 -26.23 -33.21
N ALA A 158 -26.75 -25.21 -32.61
CA ALA A 158 -26.42 -23.99 -33.32
C ALA A 158 -25.38 -24.20 -34.42
N GLN A 159 -24.39 -25.08 -34.22
CA GLN A 159 -23.42 -25.46 -35.23
C GLN A 159 -24.10 -26.24 -36.38
N GLN A 160 -24.97 -27.20 -36.07
CA GLN A 160 -25.71 -27.96 -37.05
C GLN A 160 -26.57 -27.03 -37.91
N ASN A 161 -27.21 -26.03 -37.29
CA ASN A 161 -28.01 -25.04 -38.02
C ASN A 161 -27.15 -24.21 -38.97
N LEU A 162 -25.97 -23.73 -38.55
CA LEU A 162 -25.04 -23.03 -39.45
C LEU A 162 -24.61 -23.92 -40.63
N LEU A 163 -24.21 -25.16 -40.35
CA LEU A 163 -23.79 -26.10 -41.41
C LEU A 163 -24.92 -26.43 -42.37
N PHE A 164 -26.16 -26.54 -41.88
CA PHE A 164 -27.34 -26.73 -42.72
C PHE A 164 -27.55 -25.53 -43.67
N LEU A 165 -27.47 -24.29 -43.17
CA LEU A 165 -27.58 -23.08 -44.00
C LEU A 165 -26.47 -23.01 -45.04
N LEU A 166 -25.22 -23.29 -44.65
CA LEU A 166 -24.09 -23.31 -45.58
C LEU A 166 -24.23 -24.35 -46.71
N LYS A 167 -24.98 -25.44 -46.47
CA LYS A 167 -25.19 -26.51 -47.45
C LYS A 167 -26.40 -26.28 -48.35
N ASN A 168 -27.50 -25.75 -47.79
CA ASN A 168 -28.80 -25.75 -48.45
C ASN A 168 -29.29 -24.35 -48.85
N ASP A 169 -28.72 -23.28 -48.32
CA ASP A 169 -29.17 -21.89 -48.51
C ASP A 169 -27.97 -20.93 -48.59
N VAL A 170 -27.04 -21.21 -49.49
CA VAL A 170 -25.76 -20.49 -49.62
C VAL A 170 -25.95 -19.03 -49.99
N ASP A 171 -26.98 -18.70 -50.71
CA ASP A 171 -27.27 -17.36 -51.22
C ASP A 171 -27.81 -16.44 -50.10
N ASN A 172 -28.29 -17.00 -49.02
CA ASN A 172 -28.87 -16.25 -47.90
C ASN A 172 -27.81 -15.82 -46.86
N THR A 173 -26.99 -14.88 -47.30
CA THR A 173 -25.86 -14.40 -46.50
C THR A 173 -26.28 -13.83 -45.15
N VAL A 174 -27.48 -13.24 -45.06
CA VAL A 174 -28.00 -12.64 -43.81
C VAL A 174 -28.20 -13.70 -42.72
N PHE A 175 -28.83 -14.83 -43.05
CA PHE A 175 -29.04 -15.92 -42.10
C PHE A 175 -27.72 -16.63 -41.73
N ILE A 176 -26.82 -16.77 -42.69
CA ILE A 176 -25.50 -17.36 -42.44
C ILE A 176 -24.70 -16.48 -41.45
N GLU A 177 -24.66 -15.16 -41.67
CA GLU A 177 -23.95 -14.26 -40.74
C GLU A 177 -24.62 -14.23 -39.34
N ALA A 178 -25.94 -14.21 -39.26
CA ALA A 178 -26.67 -14.30 -38.01
C ALA A 178 -26.35 -15.61 -37.24
N ALA A 179 -26.28 -16.74 -37.97
CA ALA A 179 -25.90 -18.02 -37.35
C ALA A 179 -24.46 -18.05 -36.87
N LYS A 180 -23.51 -17.45 -37.60
CA LYS A 180 -22.11 -17.28 -37.14
C LYS A 180 -22.03 -16.40 -35.91
N GLU A 181 -22.70 -15.24 -35.91
CA GLU A 181 -22.74 -14.33 -34.78
C GLU A 181 -23.33 -14.99 -33.54
N ARG A 182 -24.40 -15.77 -33.69
CA ARG A 182 -24.98 -16.54 -32.59
C ARG A 182 -23.95 -17.47 -31.95
N LEU A 183 -23.13 -18.18 -32.74
CA LEU A 183 -22.09 -19.07 -32.22
C LEU A 183 -20.99 -18.31 -31.46
N LEU A 184 -20.59 -17.14 -31.96
CA LEU A 184 -19.65 -16.27 -31.28
C LEU A 184 -20.19 -15.75 -29.92
N LEU A 185 -21.48 -15.37 -29.90
CA LEU A 185 -22.16 -14.95 -28.66
C LEU A 185 -22.27 -16.08 -27.63
N LEU A 186 -22.46 -17.31 -28.09
CA LEU A 186 -22.47 -18.53 -27.25
C LEU A 186 -21.06 -18.91 -26.75
N GLY A 187 -20.02 -18.20 -27.20
CA GLY A 187 -18.66 -18.35 -26.66
C GLY A 187 -17.68 -19.13 -27.51
N MET A 188 -18.07 -19.51 -28.71
CA MET A 188 -17.16 -20.10 -29.68
C MET A 188 -16.13 -19.05 -30.12
N SER A 189 -14.87 -19.43 -30.28
CA SER A 189 -13.85 -18.53 -30.83
C SER A 189 -13.93 -18.49 -32.37
N ASN A 190 -13.37 -17.42 -32.95
CA ASN A 190 -13.33 -17.32 -34.44
C ASN A 190 -12.56 -18.48 -35.08
N GLU A 191 -11.51 -18.98 -34.40
CA GLU A 191 -10.70 -20.10 -34.89
C GLU A 191 -11.52 -21.40 -34.88
N GLN A 192 -12.25 -21.64 -33.78
CA GLN A 192 -13.15 -22.79 -33.68
C GLN A 192 -14.26 -22.74 -34.73
N LEU A 193 -14.86 -21.55 -34.94
CA LEU A 193 -15.88 -21.35 -35.95
C LEU A 193 -15.33 -21.63 -37.36
N LYS A 194 -14.16 -21.09 -37.70
CA LYS A 194 -13.50 -21.37 -38.98
C LYS A 194 -13.22 -22.86 -39.17
N GLN A 195 -12.81 -23.55 -38.08
CA GLN A 195 -12.56 -25.00 -38.14
C GLN A 195 -13.83 -25.78 -38.45
N VAL A 196 -14.95 -25.47 -37.77
CA VAL A 196 -16.26 -26.13 -38.04
C VAL A 196 -16.71 -25.92 -39.48
N ILE A 197 -16.57 -24.70 -39.99
CA ILE A 197 -16.92 -24.40 -41.40
C ILE A 197 -16.02 -25.18 -42.36
N LYS A 198 -14.70 -25.22 -42.08
CA LYS A 198 -13.73 -25.92 -42.94
C LYS A 198 -13.93 -27.44 -42.98
N THR A 199 -14.21 -28.03 -41.79
CA THR A 199 -14.39 -29.48 -41.68
C THR A 199 -15.77 -29.95 -42.08
N ASN A 200 -16.73 -29.01 -42.19
CA ASN A 200 -18.16 -29.28 -42.39
C ASN A 200 -18.74 -30.28 -41.37
N GLN A 201 -18.17 -30.32 -40.18
CA GLN A 201 -18.58 -31.20 -39.09
C GLN A 201 -18.70 -30.40 -37.80
N PRO A 202 -19.76 -30.61 -37.00
CA PRO A 202 -19.91 -29.94 -35.73
C PRO A 202 -18.87 -30.49 -34.71
N SER A 203 -18.28 -29.60 -33.92
CA SER A 203 -17.45 -30.00 -32.80
C SER A 203 -18.32 -30.36 -31.60
N LEU A 204 -18.11 -31.53 -31.01
CA LEU A 204 -18.87 -31.97 -29.85
C LEU A 204 -18.50 -31.14 -28.61
N THR A 205 -17.25 -30.73 -28.51
CA THR A 205 -16.76 -29.95 -27.39
C THR A 205 -16.20 -28.60 -27.84
N ILE A 206 -16.43 -27.58 -27.04
CA ILE A 206 -15.95 -26.24 -27.29
C ILE A 206 -14.99 -25.85 -26.13
N ALA A 207 -13.82 -25.33 -26.50
CA ALA A 207 -12.85 -24.86 -25.55
C ALA A 207 -13.23 -23.48 -25.02
N LEU A 208 -13.22 -23.33 -23.70
CA LEU A 208 -13.33 -22.05 -23.00
C LEU A 208 -11.94 -21.54 -22.68
N TYR A 209 -11.67 -20.28 -23.04
CA TYR A 209 -10.39 -19.62 -22.84
C TYR A 209 -10.49 -18.52 -21.80
N SER A 210 -9.38 -18.27 -21.10
CA SER A 210 -9.31 -17.14 -20.16
C SER A 210 -9.14 -15.81 -20.92
N ASN A 211 -9.92 -14.82 -20.52
CA ASN A 211 -9.75 -13.44 -20.97
C ASN A 211 -8.73 -12.67 -20.11
N TYR A 212 -8.24 -13.27 -19.04
CA TYR A 212 -7.42 -12.64 -18.01
C TYR A 212 -6.14 -13.42 -17.76
N SER A 213 -5.10 -12.73 -17.33
CA SER A 213 -3.88 -13.33 -16.80
C SER A 213 -3.82 -13.14 -15.29
N GLY A 214 -3.33 -14.14 -14.55
CA GLY A 214 -3.21 -14.08 -13.10
C GLY A 214 -3.30 -15.45 -12.44
N HIS A 215 -3.65 -15.46 -11.17
CA HIS A 215 -3.90 -16.68 -10.41
C HIS A 215 -5.40 -16.95 -10.30
N ILE A 216 -5.78 -18.20 -10.46
CA ILE A 216 -7.19 -18.59 -10.35
C ILE A 216 -7.58 -18.85 -8.91
N HIS A 217 -8.78 -18.40 -8.60
CA HIS A 217 -9.47 -18.72 -7.35
C HIS A 217 -10.85 -19.29 -7.68
N GLU A 218 -11.32 -20.20 -6.87
CA GLU A 218 -12.70 -20.68 -7.00
C GLU A 218 -13.67 -19.58 -6.58
N THR A 219 -14.71 -19.44 -7.36
CA THR A 219 -15.84 -18.61 -6.96
C THR A 219 -16.70 -19.41 -5.99
N THR A 220 -16.89 -18.88 -4.79
CA THR A 220 -17.82 -19.43 -3.78
C THR A 220 -19.28 -19.19 -4.17
N ASN A 221 -19.63 -19.38 -5.44
CA ASN A 221 -21.04 -19.42 -5.86
C ASN A 221 -21.65 -20.80 -5.58
N GLY A 222 -21.41 -21.29 -4.37
CA GLY A 222 -22.11 -22.45 -3.84
C GLY A 222 -23.45 -22.00 -3.30
N ALA A 223 -24.51 -22.51 -3.91
CA ALA A 223 -25.81 -22.54 -3.27
C ALA A 223 -25.66 -22.95 -1.80
N GLY A 224 -26.05 -22.04 -0.88
CA GLY A 224 -26.54 -22.42 0.44
C GLY A 224 -25.55 -23.02 1.42
N MET A 225 -24.35 -22.44 1.59
CA MET A 225 -23.63 -22.60 2.84
C MET A 225 -23.57 -21.25 3.55
N ASN A 226 -24.57 -20.99 4.38
CA ASN A 226 -24.40 -20.08 5.50
C ASN A 226 -23.13 -20.52 6.25
N PRO A 227 -22.17 -19.65 6.51
CA PRO A 227 -21.06 -20.00 7.38
C PRO A 227 -21.67 -20.28 8.76
N VAL A 228 -21.64 -21.53 9.17
CA VAL A 228 -21.98 -21.91 10.55
C VAL A 228 -20.87 -21.30 11.40
N PRO A 229 -21.19 -20.33 12.28
CA PRO A 229 -20.19 -19.76 13.17
C PRO A 229 -19.75 -20.86 14.16
N GLY A 230 -18.48 -21.22 14.14
CA GLY A 230 -17.92 -22.10 15.18
C GLY A 230 -17.21 -23.36 14.72
N THR A 231 -17.25 -23.76 13.46
CA THR A 231 -16.36 -24.81 12.97
C THR A 231 -15.01 -24.18 12.59
N MET A 232 -14.02 -24.30 13.49
CA MET A 232 -12.63 -24.19 13.09
C MET A 232 -12.42 -25.19 11.94
N ARG A 233 -12.38 -24.70 10.69
CA ARG A 233 -11.85 -25.48 9.60
C ARG A 233 -10.42 -25.79 9.99
N ASN A 234 -10.13 -27.05 10.31
CA ASN A 234 -8.79 -27.56 10.35
C ASN A 234 -8.16 -27.11 9.03
N MET A 235 -7.23 -26.16 9.09
CA MET A 235 -6.39 -25.81 7.96
C MET A 235 -5.54 -27.03 7.67
N SER A 236 -6.13 -27.97 6.92
CA SER A 236 -5.40 -29.04 6.29
C SER A 236 -4.39 -28.38 5.35
N LEU A 237 -3.11 -28.57 5.63
CA LEU A 237 -2.00 -28.17 4.76
C LEU A 237 -1.99 -28.90 3.40
N LEU A 238 -3.02 -29.71 3.15
CA LEU A 238 -3.24 -30.35 1.87
C LEU A 238 -3.66 -29.28 0.86
N THR A 239 -3.01 -29.28 -0.26
CA THR A 239 -3.39 -28.50 -1.44
C THR A 239 -4.87 -28.76 -1.72
N GLU A 240 -5.73 -27.82 -1.36
CA GLU A 240 -7.18 -28.01 -1.52
C GLU A 240 -7.47 -28.26 -3.00
N GLU A 241 -8.05 -29.43 -3.29
CA GLU A 241 -8.51 -29.76 -4.62
C GLU A 241 -9.55 -28.74 -5.10
N LEU A 242 -9.62 -28.55 -6.42
CA LEU A 242 -10.69 -27.79 -7.02
C LEU A 242 -12.03 -28.49 -6.73
N THR A 243 -13.04 -27.72 -6.35
CA THR A 243 -14.41 -28.25 -6.22
C THR A 243 -14.99 -28.60 -7.57
N MET A 244 -14.53 -27.91 -8.62
CA MET A 244 -14.93 -28.15 -10.00
C MET A 244 -14.14 -29.32 -10.60
N LYS A 245 -14.86 -30.30 -11.15
CA LYS A 245 -14.28 -31.53 -11.70
C LYS A 245 -14.86 -31.85 -13.09
N GLU A 246 -14.14 -32.64 -13.85
CA GLU A 246 -14.61 -33.22 -15.10
C GLU A 246 -15.90 -34.02 -14.85
N GLY A 247 -16.85 -33.95 -15.79
CA GLY A 247 -18.16 -34.57 -15.68
C GLY A 247 -19.22 -33.71 -15.00
N MET A 248 -18.86 -32.63 -14.31
CA MET A 248 -19.82 -31.72 -13.69
C MET A 248 -20.56 -30.86 -14.75
N TYR A 249 -21.78 -30.46 -14.40
CA TYR A 249 -22.58 -29.57 -15.22
C TYR A 249 -22.41 -28.11 -14.79
N LEU A 250 -22.27 -27.24 -15.78
CA LEU A 250 -22.27 -25.79 -15.63
C LEU A 250 -23.58 -25.22 -16.11
N GLN A 251 -24.02 -24.16 -15.43
CA GLN A 251 -25.17 -23.37 -15.86
C GLN A 251 -24.70 -22.16 -16.68
N LYS A 252 -25.54 -21.67 -17.57
CA LYS A 252 -25.30 -20.42 -18.29
C LYS A 252 -25.17 -19.27 -17.30
N GLY A 253 -24.11 -18.48 -17.43
CA GLY A 253 -23.79 -17.36 -16.52
C GLY A 253 -23.08 -17.78 -15.23
N GLN A 254 -22.92 -19.08 -14.97
CA GLN A 254 -22.20 -19.55 -13.79
C GLN A 254 -20.73 -19.14 -13.89
N SER A 255 -20.23 -18.49 -12.83
CA SER A 255 -18.81 -18.18 -12.71
C SER A 255 -18.04 -19.46 -12.43
N VAL A 256 -17.05 -19.74 -13.25
CA VAL A 256 -16.19 -20.92 -13.18
C VAL A 256 -15.03 -20.64 -12.23
N PHE A 257 -14.29 -19.57 -12.51
CA PHE A 257 -13.15 -19.11 -11.72
C PHE A 257 -13.09 -17.59 -11.65
N SER A 258 -12.56 -17.07 -10.56
CA SER A 258 -12.07 -15.70 -10.45
C SER A 258 -10.56 -15.69 -10.72
N VAL A 259 -10.10 -14.70 -11.45
CA VAL A 259 -8.67 -14.52 -11.80
C VAL A 259 -8.18 -13.26 -11.15
N TYR A 260 -7.18 -13.39 -10.29
CA TYR A 260 -6.54 -12.29 -9.57
C TYR A 260 -5.16 -12.02 -10.14
N ASN A 261 -4.87 -10.77 -10.42
CA ASN A 261 -3.54 -10.39 -10.89
C ASN A 261 -2.63 -10.12 -9.67
N PRO A 262 -1.55 -10.93 -9.46
CA PRO A 262 -0.64 -10.75 -8.34
C PRO A 262 0.26 -9.51 -8.47
N ASP A 263 0.44 -9.00 -9.70
CA ASP A 263 1.28 -7.81 -9.96
C ASP A 263 0.58 -6.51 -9.52
N ARG A 264 -0.69 -6.60 -9.14
CA ARG A 264 -1.50 -5.48 -8.69
C ARG A 264 -2.08 -5.77 -7.31
N THR A 265 -1.42 -5.23 -6.31
CA THR A 265 -1.83 -5.36 -4.92
C THR A 265 -1.97 -3.99 -4.26
N TRP A 266 -2.68 -3.93 -3.17
CA TRP A 266 -2.78 -2.78 -2.30
C TRP A 266 -2.57 -3.18 -0.85
N ALA A 267 -2.05 -2.26 -0.06
CA ALA A 267 -2.10 -2.39 1.39
C ALA A 267 -3.42 -1.82 1.91
N VAL A 268 -4.10 -2.59 2.71
CA VAL A 268 -5.31 -2.21 3.43
C VAL A 268 -4.89 -1.90 4.86
N LEU A 269 -4.91 -0.61 5.23
CA LEU A 269 -4.47 -0.11 6.51
C LEU A 269 -5.67 0.15 7.40
N ASN A 270 -5.58 -0.20 8.68
CA ASN A 270 -6.63 0.03 9.66
C ASN A 270 -6.17 1.08 10.67
N PHE A 271 -6.91 2.18 10.77
CA PHE A 271 -6.67 3.28 11.70
C PHE A 271 -7.74 3.32 12.77
N PHE A 272 -7.34 3.51 14.02
CA PHE A 272 -8.28 3.74 15.10
C PHE A 272 -8.87 5.14 15.06
N GLY A 273 -10.02 5.34 15.69
CA GLY A 273 -10.79 6.58 15.63
C GLY A 273 -10.02 7.84 16.03
N ASP A 274 -9.08 7.71 16.97
CA ASP A 274 -8.28 8.83 17.48
C ASP A 274 -7.40 9.47 16.40
N ASN A 275 -6.95 8.68 15.43
CA ASN A 275 -6.08 9.11 14.35
C ASN A 275 -6.84 9.54 13.07
N GLN A 276 -8.15 9.39 13.06
CA GLN A 276 -8.98 9.61 11.87
C GLN A 276 -8.84 11.04 11.29
N SER A 277 -8.79 12.05 12.15
CA SER A 277 -8.67 13.45 11.73
C SER A 277 -7.35 13.79 11.05
N LEU A 278 -6.31 13.02 11.35
CA LEU A 278 -4.94 13.20 10.86
C LEU A 278 -4.72 12.47 9.53
N VAL A 279 -5.47 11.39 9.27
CA VAL A 279 -5.34 10.56 8.07
C VAL A 279 -6.14 11.17 6.92
N LYS A 280 -5.44 11.54 5.84
CA LYS A 280 -6.04 12.15 4.64
C LYS A 280 -5.53 11.46 3.38
N LYS A 281 -6.35 11.49 2.34
CA LYS A 281 -5.91 11.07 1.00
C LYS A 281 -4.66 11.89 0.60
N GLY A 282 -3.64 11.20 0.07
CA GLY A 282 -2.37 11.79 -0.32
C GLY A 282 -1.31 11.82 0.78
N ASN A 283 -1.62 11.46 2.04
CA ASN A 283 -0.58 11.30 3.04
C ASN A 283 0.44 10.25 2.61
N ALA A 284 1.73 10.53 2.82
CA ALA A 284 2.80 9.59 2.54
C ALA A 284 2.75 8.41 3.52
N VAL A 285 3.00 7.22 3.01
CA VAL A 285 3.00 5.97 3.79
C VAL A 285 4.28 5.20 3.49
N ARG A 286 4.89 4.66 4.53
CA ARG A 286 5.98 3.69 4.45
C ARG A 286 5.44 2.33 4.90
N ILE A 287 5.47 1.36 4.00
CA ILE A 287 5.00 0.00 4.23
C ILE A 287 6.20 -0.90 4.45
N VAL A 288 6.25 -1.57 5.58
CA VAL A 288 7.29 -2.54 5.94
C VAL A 288 6.62 -3.90 6.13
N PRO A 289 6.83 -4.87 5.21
CA PRO A 289 6.25 -6.20 5.35
C PRO A 289 6.92 -6.97 6.49
N GLU A 290 6.15 -7.69 7.29
CA GLU A 290 6.69 -8.58 8.34
C GLU A 290 7.62 -9.67 7.78
N THR A 291 7.34 -10.14 6.55
CA THR A 291 8.14 -11.18 5.88
C THR A 291 9.47 -10.66 5.33
N ALA A 292 9.66 -9.34 5.24
CA ALA A 292 10.85 -8.69 4.72
C ALA A 292 11.09 -7.34 5.42
N PRO A 293 11.48 -7.34 6.70
CA PRO A 293 11.61 -6.13 7.51
C PRO A 293 12.69 -5.16 7.00
N ASP A 294 13.64 -5.67 6.21
CA ASP A 294 14.71 -4.86 5.61
C ASP A 294 14.26 -4.09 4.36
N LYS A 295 13.03 -4.34 3.89
CA LYS A 295 12.48 -3.68 2.69
C LYS A 295 11.36 -2.72 3.10
N ASP A 296 11.45 -1.49 2.63
CA ASP A 296 10.39 -0.51 2.77
C ASP A 296 9.84 -0.11 1.38
N PHE A 297 8.53 0.05 1.31
CA PHE A 297 7.84 0.54 0.13
C PHE A 297 7.22 1.89 0.46
N ARG A 298 7.50 2.90 -0.37
CA ARG A 298 6.94 4.25 -0.20
C ARG A 298 5.78 4.45 -1.15
N ALA A 299 4.68 4.88 -0.60
CA ALA A 299 3.45 5.11 -1.33
C ALA A 299 2.64 6.25 -0.69
N SER A 300 1.44 6.49 -1.19
CA SER A 300 0.51 7.46 -0.62
C SER A 300 -0.88 6.86 -0.44
N ILE A 301 -1.64 7.39 0.51
CA ILE A 301 -3.04 6.99 0.71
C ILE A 301 -3.85 7.41 -0.51
N ASP A 302 -4.44 6.44 -1.19
CA ASP A 302 -5.21 6.65 -2.41
C ASP A 302 -6.70 6.78 -2.13
N PHE A 303 -7.20 5.98 -1.21
CA PHE A 303 -8.60 5.93 -0.86
C PHE A 303 -8.80 5.66 0.63
N ILE A 304 -9.78 6.33 1.22
CA ILE A 304 -10.23 6.10 2.58
C ILE A 304 -11.68 5.66 2.52
N GLU A 305 -12.02 4.54 3.16
CA GLU A 305 -13.40 4.06 3.19
C GLU A 305 -14.28 5.05 3.96
N PRO A 306 -15.46 5.46 3.42
CA PRO A 306 -16.27 6.50 4.02
C PRO A 306 -17.13 6.00 5.19
N PHE A 307 -16.84 4.84 5.73
CA PHE A 307 -17.57 4.26 6.85
C PHE A 307 -16.62 3.69 7.91
N PHE A 308 -17.07 3.76 9.13
CA PHE A 308 -16.37 3.28 10.30
C PHE A 308 -16.86 1.86 10.64
N ARG A 309 -15.96 0.93 10.78
CA ARG A 309 -16.29 -0.46 11.14
C ARG A 309 -16.59 -0.54 12.62
N LYS A 310 -17.86 -0.76 12.99
CA LYS A 310 -18.32 -0.78 14.38
C LYS A 310 -17.64 -1.87 15.23
N GLU A 311 -17.38 -3.03 14.68
CA GLU A 311 -16.79 -4.17 15.39
C GLU A 311 -15.33 -3.93 15.76
N SER A 312 -14.53 -3.44 14.84
CA SER A 312 -13.10 -3.17 15.04
C SER A 312 -12.81 -1.75 15.53
N LYS A 313 -13.80 -0.85 15.50
CA LYS A 313 -13.65 0.59 15.77
C LYS A 313 -12.55 1.23 14.92
N THR A 314 -12.41 0.77 13.68
CA THR A 314 -11.38 1.22 12.76
C THR A 314 -11.95 1.83 11.49
N MET A 315 -11.21 2.74 10.93
CA MET A 315 -11.36 3.25 9.57
C MET A 315 -10.32 2.58 8.69
N THR A 316 -10.70 2.26 7.46
CA THR A 316 -9.81 1.56 6.53
C THR A 316 -9.33 2.52 5.44
N ALA A 317 -8.03 2.51 5.17
CA ALA A 317 -7.45 3.19 4.03
C ALA A 317 -6.74 2.20 3.10
N ARG A 318 -6.69 2.52 1.82
CA ARG A 318 -6.03 1.72 0.80
C ARG A 318 -4.88 2.49 0.19
N VAL A 319 -3.77 1.79 0.05
CA VAL A 319 -2.52 2.32 -0.48
C VAL A 319 -2.05 1.42 -1.61
N TYR A 320 -1.88 1.98 -2.81
CA TYR A 320 -1.26 1.28 -3.92
C TYR A 320 0.25 1.46 -3.86
N PHE A 321 0.97 0.38 -4.03
CA PHE A 321 2.43 0.38 -4.13
C PHE A 321 2.88 -0.56 -5.23
N ASN A 322 3.95 -0.22 -5.88
CA ASN A 322 4.57 -0.99 -6.97
C ASN A 322 5.87 -1.64 -6.49
#